data_445748a9564879217d1fa2a65943d110
#
_entry.id   445748a9564879217d1fa2a65943d110
#
_cell.length_a   1.000
_cell.length_b   1.000
_cell.length_c   1.000
_cell.angle_alpha   90.00
_cell.angle_beta   90.00
_cell.angle_gamma   90.00
#
_symmetry.space_group_name_H-M   'P 1'
#
loop_
_entity.id
_entity.type
_entity.pdbx_description
1 polymer ?
#
loop_
_entity_poly.entity_id
_entity_poly.type
_entity_poly.pdbx_seq_one_letter_code
_entity_poly.pdbx_strand_id
1 'polypeptide(L)'
;MDLEAVKLAFRKNFAEHGELGASVSIWKEGVEVLNLADGWCERDEVRPWNSATIVPFYSATKALASATLLMLLEENGLSPDDLVCRVWTNFPNSSATFSELLSHQCGLAALDQKSSVFDHEEVISAIEAQESNWELGDGHGYHPRTFGFLV
;
A
#
# COMPACT_ATOMS: atom_id res chain seq x y z
N MET A 1 18.69 -3.83 19.44
CA MET A 1 18.77 -3.85 17.97
C MET A 1 20.22 -3.63 17.58
N ASP A 2 20.78 -4.46 16.74
CA ASP A 2 22.16 -4.34 16.27
C ASP A 2 22.21 -3.41 15.03
N LEU A 3 22.53 -2.14 15.27
CA LEU A 3 22.60 -1.13 14.21
C LEU A 3 23.80 -1.35 13.27
N GLU A 4 24.87 -1.96 13.73
CA GLU A 4 26.04 -2.25 12.90
C GLU A 4 25.70 -3.34 11.86
N ALA A 5 24.94 -4.37 12.26
CA ALA A 5 24.43 -5.36 11.32
C ALA A 5 23.53 -4.72 10.23
N VAL A 6 22.68 -3.75 10.60
CA VAL A 6 21.86 -3.02 9.63
C VAL A 6 22.71 -2.20 8.65
N LYS A 7 23.71 -1.47 9.17
CA LYS A 7 24.65 -0.69 8.32
C LYS A 7 25.41 -1.59 7.35
N LEU A 8 25.85 -2.77 7.83
CA LEU A 8 26.55 -3.73 6.98
C LEU A 8 25.64 -4.28 5.89
N ALA A 9 24.41 -4.67 6.22
CA ALA A 9 23.43 -5.14 5.25
C ALA A 9 23.09 -4.06 4.20
N PHE A 10 22.92 -2.81 4.63
CA PHE A 10 22.68 -1.68 3.73
C PHE A 10 23.82 -1.52 2.71
N ARG A 11 25.08 -1.53 3.15
CA ARG A 11 26.25 -1.42 2.27
C ARG A 11 26.37 -2.60 1.29
N LYS A 12 26.03 -3.82 1.74
CA LYS A 12 26.05 -5.01 0.90
C LYS A 12 25.08 -4.94 -0.29
N ASN A 13 23.96 -4.24 -0.14
CA ASN A 13 23.01 -4.04 -1.25
C ASN A 13 23.71 -3.37 -2.45
N PHE A 14 24.56 -2.40 -2.21
CA PHE A 14 25.31 -1.73 -3.29
C PHE A 14 26.46 -2.61 -3.82
N ALA A 15 27.23 -3.22 -2.92
CA ALA A 15 28.41 -3.99 -3.30
C ALA A 15 28.10 -5.33 -3.96
N GLU A 16 27.03 -6.02 -3.53
CA GLU A 16 26.76 -7.40 -3.88
C GLU A 16 25.45 -7.59 -4.67
N HIS A 17 24.45 -6.66 -4.54
CA HIS A 17 23.12 -6.83 -5.11
C HIS A 17 22.75 -5.78 -6.15
N GLY A 18 23.67 -4.85 -6.47
CA GLY A 18 23.50 -3.87 -7.55
C GLY A 18 22.44 -2.81 -7.25
N GLU A 19 22.25 -2.47 -5.96
CA GLU A 19 21.40 -1.35 -5.58
C GLU A 19 21.93 -0.07 -6.19
N LEU A 20 21.04 0.74 -6.79
CA LEU A 20 21.40 1.98 -7.42
C LEU A 20 21.45 3.13 -6.42
N GLY A 21 20.40 3.30 -5.66
CA GLY A 21 20.28 4.30 -4.63
C GLY A 21 19.21 3.90 -3.62
N ALA A 22 19.48 4.09 -2.35
CA ALA A 22 18.59 3.72 -1.27
C ALA A 22 18.74 4.63 -0.06
N SER A 23 17.69 4.64 0.78
CA SER A 23 17.74 5.22 2.12
C SER A 23 16.99 4.34 3.10
N VAL A 24 17.43 4.36 4.36
CA VAL A 24 16.73 3.73 5.48
C VAL A 24 16.76 4.65 6.68
N SER A 25 15.61 4.84 7.32
CA SER A 25 15.46 5.55 8.58
C SER A 25 14.82 4.60 9.59
N ILE A 26 15.43 4.47 10.77
CA ILE A 26 14.93 3.63 11.86
C ILE A 26 14.68 4.49 13.07
N TRP A 27 13.47 4.38 13.60
CA TRP A 27 13.02 5.09 14.78
C TRP A 27 12.77 4.12 15.94
N LYS A 28 13.15 4.51 17.13
CA LYS A 28 12.88 3.78 18.36
C LYS A 28 12.45 4.76 19.45
N GLU A 29 11.30 4.50 20.06
CA GLU A 29 10.75 5.33 21.14
C GLU A 29 10.70 6.83 20.79
N GLY A 30 10.30 7.15 19.53
CA GLY A 30 10.20 8.52 19.05
C GLY A 30 11.53 9.19 18.67
N VAL A 31 12.65 8.46 18.70
CA VAL A 31 13.99 8.98 18.34
C VAL A 31 14.50 8.26 17.10
N GLU A 32 15.01 9.02 16.14
CA GLU A 32 15.72 8.46 14.99
C GLU A 32 17.08 7.92 15.43
N VAL A 33 17.21 6.60 15.43
CA VAL A 33 18.43 5.90 15.87
C VAL A 33 19.37 5.53 14.73
N LEU A 34 18.87 5.58 13.48
CA LEU A 34 19.65 5.36 12.28
C LEU A 34 19.03 6.12 11.11
N ASN A 35 19.86 6.79 10.33
CA ASN A 35 19.52 7.38 9.03
C ASN A 35 20.69 7.13 8.08
N LEU A 36 20.46 6.40 7.01
CA LEU A 36 21.43 6.12 5.96
C LEU A 36 20.83 6.46 4.60
N ALA A 37 21.66 7.02 3.75
CA ALA A 37 21.33 7.23 2.33
C ALA A 37 22.62 7.10 1.54
N ASP A 38 22.59 6.40 0.41
CA ASP A 38 23.78 6.19 -0.43
C ASP A 38 23.36 5.86 -1.87
N GLY A 39 24.32 5.97 -2.80
CA GLY A 39 24.15 5.67 -4.21
C GLY A 39 23.67 6.84 -5.05
N TRP A 40 22.95 6.52 -6.12
CA TRP A 40 22.58 7.45 -7.19
C TRP A 40 21.10 7.41 -7.50
N CYS A 41 20.55 8.54 -7.97
CA CYS A 41 19.15 8.61 -8.40
C CYS A 41 18.93 7.94 -9.77
N GLU A 42 19.95 8.01 -10.64
CA GLU A 42 19.94 7.48 -12.01
C GLU A 42 21.21 6.68 -12.30
N ARG A 43 21.14 5.85 -13.36
CA ARG A 43 22.25 4.98 -13.79
C ARG A 43 23.42 5.71 -14.39
N ASP A 44 23.28 6.97 -14.77
CA ASP A 44 24.37 7.82 -15.25
C ASP A 44 25.24 8.40 -14.14
N GLU A 45 24.86 8.15 -12.88
CA GLU A 45 25.61 8.53 -11.67
C GLU A 45 25.87 10.03 -11.54
N VAL A 46 24.97 10.87 -12.06
CA VAL A 46 25.11 12.34 -12.02
C VAL A 46 24.51 12.91 -10.74
N ARG A 47 23.35 12.42 -10.34
CA ARG A 47 22.63 12.93 -9.17
C ARG A 47 22.73 11.95 -8.00
N PRO A 48 23.45 12.31 -6.90
CA PRO A 48 23.57 11.43 -5.73
C PRO A 48 22.23 11.26 -5.02
N TRP A 49 21.98 10.06 -4.55
CA TRP A 49 20.88 9.77 -3.65
C TRP A 49 21.19 10.30 -2.26
N ASN A 50 20.20 10.90 -1.60
CA ASN A 50 20.31 11.39 -0.23
C ASN A 50 18.98 11.20 0.53
N SER A 51 18.97 11.51 1.82
CA SER A 51 17.80 11.35 2.70
C SER A 51 16.57 12.19 2.29
N ALA A 52 16.74 13.20 1.43
CA ALA A 52 15.65 14.02 0.90
C ALA A 52 15.19 13.58 -0.50
N THR A 53 15.78 12.52 -1.06
CA THR A 53 15.37 11.98 -2.37
C THR A 53 13.96 11.40 -2.27
N ILE A 54 13.08 11.88 -3.14
CA ILE A 54 11.67 11.46 -3.18
C ILE A 54 11.49 10.42 -4.28
N VAL A 55 10.82 9.33 -3.94
CA VAL A 55 10.48 8.24 -4.86
C VAL A 55 9.04 7.76 -4.65
N PRO A 56 8.41 7.18 -5.68
CA PRO A 56 7.12 6.53 -5.52
C PRO A 56 7.22 5.34 -4.56
N PHE A 57 6.42 5.34 -3.50
CA PHE A 57 6.39 4.22 -2.54
C PHE A 57 5.63 3.00 -3.04
N TYR A 58 4.91 3.11 -4.17
CA TYR A 58 4.08 2.04 -4.69
C TYR A 58 3.18 1.44 -3.57
N SER A 59 3.21 0.12 -3.42
CA SER A 59 2.32 -0.58 -2.50
C SER A 59 2.56 -0.30 -1.01
N ALA A 60 3.70 0.25 -0.60
CA ALA A 60 3.88 0.73 0.77
C ALA A 60 2.91 1.87 1.12
N THR A 61 2.41 2.60 0.12
CA THR A 61 1.35 3.62 0.26
C THR A 61 0.05 3.04 0.82
N LYS A 62 -0.23 1.74 0.61
CA LYS A 62 -1.45 1.09 1.13
C LYS A 62 -1.55 1.16 2.65
N ALA A 63 -0.42 1.09 3.35
CA ALA A 63 -0.41 1.22 4.81
C ALA A 63 -0.90 2.60 5.26
N LEU A 64 -0.49 3.67 4.55
CA LEU A 64 -0.95 5.04 4.83
C LEU A 64 -2.42 5.23 4.47
N ALA A 65 -2.86 4.71 3.33
CA ALA A 65 -4.26 4.73 2.93
C ALA A 65 -5.13 3.99 3.96
N SER A 66 -4.72 2.79 4.40
CA SER A 66 -5.41 2.04 5.44
C SER A 66 -5.51 2.80 6.75
N ALA A 67 -4.41 3.42 7.19
CA ALA A 67 -4.41 4.23 8.41
C ALA A 67 -5.36 5.41 8.29
N THR A 68 -5.39 6.10 7.14
CA THR A 68 -6.31 7.20 6.87
C THR A 68 -7.77 6.74 6.92
N LEU A 69 -8.09 5.61 6.27
CA LEU A 69 -9.44 5.04 6.33
C LEU A 69 -9.85 4.71 7.76
N LEU A 70 -8.97 4.06 8.55
CA LEU A 70 -9.27 3.73 9.96
C LEU A 70 -9.54 4.98 10.80
N MET A 71 -8.79 6.06 10.59
CA MET A 71 -9.05 7.35 11.25
C MET A 71 -10.42 7.91 10.85
N LEU A 72 -10.75 7.89 9.55
CA LEU A 72 -12.06 8.36 9.06
C LEU A 72 -13.22 7.52 9.61
N LEU A 73 -13.06 6.20 9.72
CA LEU A 73 -14.06 5.33 10.33
C LEU A 73 -14.30 5.75 11.79
N GLU A 74 -13.24 5.90 12.58
CA GLU A 74 -13.33 6.32 13.99
C GLU A 74 -14.03 7.67 14.13
N GLU A 75 -13.64 8.67 13.32
CA GLU A 75 -14.24 10.02 13.32
C GLU A 75 -15.75 10.01 12.99
N ASN A 76 -16.20 9.03 12.20
CA ASN A 76 -17.60 8.86 11.81
C ASN A 76 -18.37 7.83 12.66
N GLY A 77 -17.79 7.35 13.76
CA GLY A 77 -18.41 6.39 14.67
C GLY A 77 -18.60 5.00 14.05
N LEU A 78 -17.75 4.67 13.09
CA LEU A 78 -17.67 3.36 12.45
C LEU A 78 -16.45 2.59 12.96
N SER A 79 -16.52 1.27 12.85
CA SER A 79 -15.43 0.37 13.20
C SER A 79 -14.98 -0.45 11.98
N PRO A 80 -13.80 -1.09 12.02
CA PRO A 80 -13.39 -2.03 10.99
C PRO A 80 -14.36 -3.21 10.77
N ASP A 81 -15.19 -3.56 11.76
CA ASP A 81 -16.18 -4.64 11.69
C ASP A 81 -17.51 -4.19 11.08
N ASP A 82 -17.68 -2.91 10.81
CA ASP A 82 -18.86 -2.39 10.11
C ASP A 82 -18.80 -2.74 8.61
N LEU A 83 -19.99 -2.87 8.01
CA LEU A 83 -20.13 -3.21 6.59
C LEU A 83 -19.72 -2.03 5.69
N VAL A 84 -18.96 -2.30 4.63
CA VAL A 84 -18.57 -1.33 3.63
C VAL A 84 -19.77 -0.67 2.97
N CYS A 85 -20.86 -1.42 2.73
CA CYS A 85 -22.09 -0.92 2.12
C CYS A 85 -22.81 0.17 2.93
N ARG A 86 -22.44 0.41 4.20
CA ARG A 86 -22.94 1.55 4.99
C ARG A 86 -22.51 2.90 4.44
N VAL A 87 -21.35 2.95 3.77
CA VAL A 87 -20.81 4.19 3.15
C VAL A 87 -20.75 4.09 1.64
N TRP A 88 -20.58 2.89 1.08
CA TRP A 88 -20.57 2.63 -0.35
C TRP A 88 -21.72 1.69 -0.73
N THR A 89 -22.87 2.27 -1.01
CA THR A 89 -24.13 1.52 -1.22
C THR A 89 -24.04 0.47 -2.33
N ASN A 90 -23.30 0.74 -3.40
CA ASN A 90 -23.14 -0.16 -4.55
C ASN A 90 -21.93 -1.07 -4.43
N PHE A 91 -21.32 -1.20 -3.24
CA PHE A 91 -20.19 -2.10 -3.07
C PHE A 91 -20.60 -3.54 -3.42
N PRO A 92 -19.83 -4.26 -4.28
CA PRO A 92 -20.26 -5.54 -4.88
C PRO A 92 -20.63 -6.62 -3.86
N ASN A 93 -19.91 -6.65 -2.73
CA ASN A 93 -20.19 -7.58 -1.65
C ASN A 93 -20.81 -6.85 -0.46
N SER A 94 -22.13 -6.87 -0.36
CA SER A 94 -22.87 -6.16 0.69
C SER A 94 -22.62 -6.68 2.12
N SER A 95 -22.01 -7.86 2.27
CA SER A 95 -21.65 -8.45 3.56
C SER A 95 -20.22 -8.18 3.98
N ALA A 96 -19.41 -7.58 3.09
CA ALA A 96 -18.01 -7.29 3.38
C ALA A 96 -17.85 -6.20 4.43
N THR A 97 -16.99 -6.44 5.40
CA THR A 97 -16.54 -5.48 6.40
C THR A 97 -15.33 -4.68 5.91
N PHE A 98 -15.05 -3.55 6.56
CA PHE A 98 -13.80 -2.82 6.31
C PHE A 98 -12.55 -3.66 6.68
N SER A 99 -12.64 -4.53 7.70
CA SER A 99 -11.57 -5.49 8.05
C SER A 99 -11.25 -6.40 6.88
N GLU A 100 -12.27 -6.97 6.23
CA GLU A 100 -12.09 -7.88 5.09
C GLU A 100 -11.59 -7.14 3.84
N LEU A 101 -12.06 -5.91 3.62
CA LEU A 101 -11.55 -5.04 2.56
C LEU A 101 -10.05 -4.75 2.76
N LEU A 102 -9.67 -4.27 3.95
CA LEU A 102 -8.28 -3.92 4.27
C LEU A 102 -7.34 -5.12 4.29
N SER A 103 -7.86 -6.32 4.55
CA SER A 103 -7.09 -7.57 4.56
C SER A 103 -7.14 -8.35 3.23
N HIS A 104 -7.64 -7.71 2.16
CA HIS A 104 -7.67 -8.30 0.81
C HIS A 104 -8.56 -9.55 0.67
N GLN A 105 -9.68 -9.60 1.38
CA GLN A 105 -10.57 -10.76 1.38
C GLN A 105 -11.82 -10.58 0.50
N CYS A 106 -12.10 -9.35 0.01
CA CYS A 106 -13.33 -9.05 -0.72
C CYS A 106 -13.45 -9.65 -2.12
N GLY A 107 -12.43 -10.37 -2.63
CA GLY A 107 -12.49 -10.96 -3.96
C GLY A 107 -12.43 -9.97 -5.13
N LEU A 108 -11.96 -8.75 -4.92
CA LEU A 108 -11.89 -7.68 -5.92
C LEU A 108 -10.46 -7.40 -6.39
N ALA A 109 -9.64 -8.46 -6.47
CA ALA A 109 -8.22 -8.36 -6.79
C ALA A 109 -7.94 -7.98 -8.26
N ALA A 110 -8.86 -8.33 -9.16
CA ALA A 110 -8.80 -8.02 -10.59
C ALA A 110 -10.19 -7.65 -11.09
N LEU A 111 -10.24 -6.86 -12.15
CA LEU A 111 -11.46 -6.49 -12.85
C LEU A 111 -11.54 -7.25 -14.18
N ASP A 112 -12.72 -7.74 -14.53
CA ASP A 112 -13.00 -8.34 -15.85
C ASP A 112 -13.06 -7.27 -16.94
N GLN A 113 -13.60 -6.11 -16.59
CA GLN A 113 -13.62 -4.95 -17.47
C GLN A 113 -12.25 -4.25 -17.47
N LYS A 114 -11.67 -4.07 -18.65
CA LYS A 114 -10.45 -3.28 -18.81
C LYS A 114 -10.79 -1.80 -18.61
N SER A 115 -10.18 -1.19 -17.59
CA SER A 115 -10.37 0.21 -17.22
C SER A 115 -9.03 0.94 -17.11
N SER A 116 -9.03 2.23 -17.42
CA SER A 116 -7.85 3.06 -17.26
C SER A 116 -7.69 3.46 -15.79
N VAL A 117 -6.52 3.19 -15.20
CA VAL A 117 -6.21 3.63 -13.83
C VAL A 117 -6.16 5.17 -13.67
N PHE A 118 -6.19 5.91 -14.77
CA PHE A 118 -6.24 7.38 -14.78
C PHE A 118 -7.67 7.92 -14.82
N ASP A 119 -8.67 7.05 -14.99
CA ASP A 119 -10.09 7.39 -14.96
C ASP A 119 -10.72 6.76 -13.71
N HIS A 120 -10.85 7.56 -12.66
CA HIS A 120 -11.35 7.10 -11.37
C HIS A 120 -12.82 6.63 -11.48
N GLU A 121 -13.66 7.36 -12.19
CA GLU A 121 -15.09 7.02 -12.32
C GLU A 121 -15.29 5.72 -13.12
N GLU A 122 -14.50 5.52 -14.19
CA GLU A 122 -14.50 4.27 -14.95
C GLU A 122 -14.11 3.07 -14.06
N VAL A 123 -13.06 3.21 -13.24
CA VAL A 123 -12.63 2.13 -12.34
C VAL A 123 -13.66 1.85 -11.26
N ILE A 124 -14.27 2.88 -10.64
CA ILE A 124 -15.32 2.69 -9.62
C ILE A 124 -16.51 1.96 -10.25
N SER A 125 -16.98 2.39 -11.43
CA SER A 125 -18.07 1.72 -12.13
C SER A 125 -17.75 0.26 -12.48
N ALA A 126 -16.51 -0.03 -12.85
CA ALA A 126 -16.06 -1.38 -13.12
C ALA A 126 -16.00 -2.23 -11.84
N ILE A 127 -15.59 -1.65 -10.71
CA ILE A 127 -15.61 -2.32 -9.40
C ILE A 127 -17.06 -2.64 -9.00
N GLU A 128 -17.97 -1.69 -9.10
CA GLU A 128 -19.39 -1.88 -8.75
C GLU A 128 -20.08 -2.96 -9.58
N ALA A 129 -19.64 -3.16 -10.82
CA ALA A 129 -20.13 -4.18 -11.72
C ALA A 129 -19.40 -5.54 -11.61
N GLN A 130 -18.30 -5.60 -10.85
CA GLN A 130 -17.44 -6.79 -10.76
C GLN A 130 -18.08 -7.84 -9.85
N GLU A 131 -18.24 -9.04 -10.37
CA GLU A 131 -18.45 -10.21 -9.51
C GLU A 131 -17.17 -10.56 -8.75
N SER A 132 -17.30 -10.92 -7.47
CA SER A 132 -16.13 -11.29 -6.66
C SER A 132 -15.36 -12.46 -7.28
N ASN A 133 -14.04 -12.36 -7.37
CA ASN A 133 -13.19 -13.42 -7.92
C ASN A 133 -13.21 -14.70 -7.02
N TRP A 134 -13.64 -14.59 -5.78
CA TRP A 134 -13.90 -15.67 -4.82
C TRP A 134 -14.94 -15.23 -3.79
N GLU A 135 -15.60 -16.17 -3.15
CA GLU A 135 -16.57 -15.89 -2.10
C GLU A 135 -15.90 -15.32 -0.84
N LEU A 136 -16.58 -14.39 -0.17
CA LEU A 136 -16.10 -13.80 1.07
C LEU A 136 -15.90 -14.88 2.14
N GLY A 137 -14.69 -14.93 2.71
CA GLY A 137 -14.31 -15.95 3.70
C GLY A 137 -13.61 -17.19 3.14
N ASP A 138 -13.66 -17.44 1.83
CA ASP A 138 -13.01 -18.60 1.21
C ASP A 138 -11.50 -18.42 1.00
N GLY A 139 -11.01 -17.20 1.15
CA GLY A 139 -9.60 -16.92 1.00
C GLY A 139 -9.24 -15.44 1.00
N HIS A 140 -7.99 -15.17 0.70
CA HIS A 140 -7.53 -13.82 0.44
C HIS A 140 -6.59 -13.79 -0.76
N GLY A 141 -6.59 -12.69 -1.48
CA GLY A 141 -5.68 -12.47 -2.61
C GLY A 141 -5.31 -10.99 -2.71
N TYR A 142 -4.03 -10.72 -2.79
CA TYR A 142 -3.55 -9.35 -2.84
C TYR A 142 -4.24 -8.53 -3.95
N HIS A 143 -4.74 -7.35 -3.60
CA HIS A 143 -5.40 -6.41 -4.51
C HIS A 143 -4.38 -5.34 -4.96
N PRO A 144 -3.52 -5.60 -5.95
CA PRO A 144 -2.37 -4.74 -6.24
C PRO A 144 -2.77 -3.34 -6.71
N ARG A 145 -3.79 -3.24 -7.55
CA ARG A 145 -4.24 -1.99 -8.17
C ARG A 145 -5.58 -1.52 -7.64
N THR A 146 -6.54 -2.41 -7.49
CA THR A 146 -7.90 -2.09 -7.06
C THR A 146 -7.95 -1.52 -5.65
N PHE A 147 -7.04 -1.94 -4.75
CA PHE A 147 -7.01 -1.50 -3.36
C PHE A 147 -7.09 0.02 -3.18
N GLY A 148 -6.38 0.79 -4.01
CA GLY A 148 -6.38 2.26 -3.91
C GLY A 148 -7.69 2.93 -4.35
N PHE A 149 -8.59 2.18 -4.99
CA PHE A 149 -9.95 2.61 -5.35
C PHE A 149 -10.99 2.09 -4.34
N LEU A 150 -10.62 1.09 -3.53
CA LEU A 150 -11.49 0.47 -2.55
C LEU A 150 -11.45 1.17 -1.17
N VAL A 151 -10.42 2.00 -0.91
CA VAL A 151 -10.18 2.66 0.39
C VAL A 151 -10.33 4.17 0.36
#